data_26ce755b5545bd540ab90b597ad110bc
#
_entry.id   26ce755b5545bd540ab90b597ad110bc
#
_cell.length_a   1.000
_cell.length_b   1.000
_cell.length_c   1.000
_cell.angle_alpha   90.00
_cell.angle_beta   90.00
_cell.angle_gamma   90.00
#
_symmetry.space_group_name_H-M   'P 1'
#
loop_
_entity.id
_entity.type
_entity.pdbx_description
1 polymer ?
#
loop_
_entity_poly.entity_id
_entity_poly.type
_entity_poly.pdbx_seq_one_letter_code
_entity_poly.pdbx_strand_id
1 'polypeptide(L)'
;MKANMNNPIAISDTIADILYHKIQAQYKEFGNPVIYITDFEVFQAALESRNPANIWMYNAALVAQSLNKIKGVTASYSFENEEEHDGVITVVLTETIE
;
A
#
# COMPACT_ATOMS: atom_id res chain seq x y z
N MET A 1 0.04 -25.79 -13.79
CA MET A 1 -0.22 -25.31 -12.43
C MET A 1 -0.75 -23.89 -12.43
N LYS A 2 -1.78 -23.70 -11.75
CA LYS A 2 -2.38 -22.40 -11.70
C LYS A 2 -1.65 -21.49 -10.72
N ALA A 3 -1.49 -20.26 -11.10
CA ALA A 3 -0.91 -19.27 -10.19
C ALA A 3 -1.75 -19.22 -8.91
N ASN A 4 -1.08 -19.06 -7.80
CA ASN A 4 -1.78 -18.97 -6.52
C ASN A 4 -2.36 -17.56 -6.36
N MET A 5 -3.58 -17.40 -6.82
CA MET A 5 -4.26 -16.11 -6.80
C MET A 5 -4.58 -15.61 -5.39
N ASN A 6 -4.52 -16.52 -4.41
CA ASN A 6 -4.79 -16.17 -3.02
C ASN A 6 -3.52 -16.02 -2.19
N ASN A 7 -2.37 -15.92 -2.85
CA ASN A 7 -1.12 -15.71 -2.16
C ASN A 7 -1.10 -14.32 -1.56
N PRO A 8 -0.92 -14.17 -0.23
CA PRO A 8 -0.93 -12.86 0.41
C PRO A 8 0.11 -11.90 -0.16
N ILE A 9 1.26 -12.41 -0.60
CA ILE A 9 2.30 -11.56 -1.17
C ILE A 9 1.84 -11.01 -2.53
N ALA A 10 1.26 -11.86 -3.37
CA ALA A 10 0.75 -11.42 -4.67
C ALA A 10 -0.39 -10.41 -4.50
N ILE A 11 -1.27 -10.64 -3.53
CA ILE A 11 -2.35 -9.71 -3.21
C ILE A 11 -1.79 -8.37 -2.76
N SER A 12 -0.79 -8.40 -1.88
CA SER A 12 -0.16 -7.19 -1.37
C SER A 12 0.56 -6.42 -2.46
N ASP A 13 1.22 -7.12 -3.39
CA ASP A 13 1.89 -6.48 -4.53
C ASP A 13 0.88 -5.76 -5.42
N THR A 14 -0.28 -6.36 -5.66
CA THR A 14 -1.34 -5.74 -6.46
C THR A 14 -1.86 -4.47 -5.79
N ILE A 15 -2.13 -4.53 -4.50
CA ILE A 15 -2.63 -3.38 -3.75
C ILE A 15 -1.56 -2.29 -3.70
N ALA A 16 -0.30 -2.68 -3.47
CA ALA A 16 0.82 -1.74 -3.43
C ALA A 16 0.98 -1.01 -4.77
N ASP A 17 0.79 -1.70 -5.88
CA ASP A 17 0.88 -1.08 -7.19
C ASP A 17 -0.19 0.01 -7.37
N ILE A 18 -1.41 -0.28 -6.97
CA ILE A 18 -2.50 0.70 -7.02
C ILE A 18 -2.17 1.91 -6.14
N LEU A 19 -1.70 1.65 -4.92
CA LEU A 19 -1.34 2.73 -4.01
C LEU A 19 -0.16 3.53 -4.53
N TYR A 20 0.81 2.90 -5.17
CA TYR A 20 1.96 3.59 -5.71
C TYR A 20 1.56 4.62 -6.76
N HIS A 21 0.60 4.28 -7.62
CA HIS A 21 0.10 5.26 -8.60
C HIS A 21 -0.55 6.45 -7.92
N LYS A 22 -1.27 6.22 -6.83
CA LYS A 22 -1.87 7.31 -6.05
C LYS A 22 -0.81 8.16 -5.35
N ILE A 23 0.22 7.51 -4.83
CA ILE A 23 1.36 8.19 -4.19
C ILE A 23 2.06 9.10 -5.18
N GLN A 24 2.32 8.61 -6.39
CA GLN A 24 2.95 9.41 -7.43
C GLN A 24 2.10 10.63 -7.80
N ALA A 25 0.80 10.43 -7.97
CA ALA A 25 -0.10 11.52 -8.30
C ALA A 25 -0.11 12.58 -7.19
N GLN A 26 -0.15 12.15 -5.94
CA GLN A 26 -0.15 13.06 -4.80
C GLN A 26 1.17 13.82 -4.70
N TYR A 27 2.29 13.14 -4.94
CA TYR A 27 3.58 13.82 -4.93
C TYR A 27 3.69 14.87 -6.02
N LYS A 28 3.19 14.56 -7.22
CA LYS A 28 3.19 15.54 -8.32
C LYS A 28 2.34 16.76 -8.00
N GLU A 29 1.23 16.55 -7.30
CA GLU A 29 0.32 17.64 -6.98
C GLU A 29 0.82 18.51 -5.85
N PHE A 30 1.34 17.90 -4.77
CA PHE A 30 1.65 18.62 -3.54
C PHE A 30 3.15 18.75 -3.27
N GLY A 31 3.97 17.94 -3.89
CA GLY A 31 5.42 18.00 -3.72
C GLY A 31 5.95 17.49 -2.39
N ASN A 32 5.11 16.90 -1.56
CA ASN A 32 5.53 16.39 -0.25
C ASN A 32 5.97 14.93 -0.38
N PRO A 33 7.24 14.62 -0.07
CA PRO A 33 7.73 13.25 -0.19
C PRO A 33 7.28 12.31 0.93
N VAL A 34 6.65 12.82 1.97
CA VAL A 34 6.14 11.99 3.08
C VAL A 34 4.63 11.89 2.94
N ILE A 35 4.15 10.65 2.81
CA ILE A 35 2.75 10.38 2.54
C ILE A 35 2.26 9.33 3.53
N TYR A 36 1.10 9.58 4.11
CA TYR A 36 0.48 8.66 5.07
C TYR A 36 -0.70 7.97 4.42
N ILE A 37 -0.74 6.63 4.53
CA ILE A 37 -1.81 5.82 3.96
C ILE A 37 -2.51 5.10 5.11
N THR A 38 -3.79 5.37 5.26
CA THR A 38 -4.59 4.74 6.33
C THR A 38 -5.05 3.36 5.92
N ASP A 39 -5.49 2.57 6.90
CA ASP A 39 -6.08 1.26 6.62
C ASP A 39 -7.27 1.38 5.67
N PHE A 40 -8.04 2.45 5.80
CA PHE A 40 -9.18 2.67 4.93
C PHE A 40 -8.74 2.84 3.47
N GLU A 41 -7.64 3.54 3.25
CA GLU A 41 -7.11 3.72 1.90
C GLU A 41 -6.57 2.42 1.32
N VAL A 42 -5.99 1.57 2.17
CA VAL A 42 -5.58 0.23 1.75
C VAL A 42 -6.80 -0.59 1.33
N PHE A 43 -7.85 -0.51 2.12
CA PHE A 43 -9.11 -1.20 1.80
C PHE A 43 -9.70 -0.69 0.48
N GLN A 44 -9.68 0.63 0.26
CA GLN A 44 -10.17 1.19 -0.99
C GLN A 44 -9.36 0.69 -2.19
N ALA A 45 -8.05 0.59 -2.04
CA ALA A 45 -7.21 0.04 -3.11
C ALA A 45 -7.54 -1.42 -3.38
N ALA A 46 -7.83 -2.19 -2.34
CA ALA A 46 -8.25 -3.57 -2.49
C ALA A 46 -9.56 -3.67 -3.27
N LEU A 47 -10.49 -2.77 -2.99
CA LEU A 47 -11.76 -2.71 -3.75
C LEU A 47 -11.51 -2.38 -5.21
N GLU A 48 -10.61 -1.45 -5.49
CA GLU A 48 -10.30 -1.04 -6.86
C GLU A 48 -9.69 -2.15 -7.68
N SER A 49 -9.04 -3.10 -7.03
CA SER A 49 -8.46 -4.24 -7.73
C SER A 49 -9.50 -5.18 -8.32
N ARG A 50 -10.74 -5.08 -7.84
CA ARG A 50 -11.89 -5.89 -8.30
C ARG A 50 -11.70 -7.39 -8.16
N ASN A 51 -10.78 -7.82 -7.34
CA ASN A 51 -10.59 -9.23 -7.03
C ASN A 51 -11.07 -9.48 -5.60
N PRO A 52 -12.11 -10.31 -5.39
CA PRO A 52 -12.63 -10.55 -4.05
C PRO A 52 -11.58 -11.02 -3.05
N ALA A 53 -10.60 -11.80 -3.50
CA ALA A 53 -9.54 -12.26 -2.61
C ALA A 53 -8.74 -11.10 -2.04
N ASN A 54 -8.53 -10.04 -2.83
CA ASN A 54 -7.79 -8.87 -2.36
C ASN A 54 -8.52 -8.15 -1.22
N ILE A 55 -9.84 -8.20 -1.22
CA ILE A 55 -10.65 -7.57 -0.18
C ILE A 55 -10.59 -8.35 1.13
N TRP A 56 -10.61 -9.68 1.04
CA TRP A 56 -10.71 -10.52 2.23
C TRP A 56 -9.37 -10.90 2.83
N MET A 57 -8.32 -10.88 2.03
CA MET A 57 -7.03 -11.44 2.41
C MET A 57 -5.89 -10.41 2.46
N TYR A 58 -6.18 -9.14 2.29
CA TYR A 58 -5.12 -8.16 2.35
C TYR A 58 -4.60 -7.98 3.78
N ASN A 59 -3.35 -7.59 3.86
CA ASN A 59 -2.69 -7.30 5.12
C ASN A 59 -1.86 -6.04 4.94
N ALA A 60 -2.18 -5.01 5.70
CA ALA A 60 -1.54 -3.70 5.52
C ALA A 60 -0.03 -3.75 5.76
N ALA A 61 0.44 -4.56 6.71
CA ALA A 61 1.88 -4.70 6.93
C ALA A 61 2.58 -5.31 5.73
N LEU A 62 1.96 -6.29 5.07
CA LEU A 62 2.51 -6.88 3.85
C LEU A 62 2.45 -5.90 2.69
N VAL A 63 1.42 -5.06 2.63
CA VAL A 63 1.34 -4.00 1.62
C VAL A 63 2.50 -3.03 1.80
N ALA A 64 2.82 -2.66 3.03
CA ALA A 64 3.97 -1.80 3.30
C ALA A 64 5.27 -2.46 2.83
N GLN A 65 5.43 -3.77 3.08
CA GLN A 65 6.60 -4.50 2.61
C GLN A 65 6.67 -4.50 1.07
N SER A 66 5.53 -4.66 0.41
CA SER A 66 5.49 -4.62 -1.05
C SER A 66 5.86 -3.24 -1.58
N LEU A 67 5.42 -2.18 -0.92
CA LEU A 67 5.81 -0.82 -1.29
C LEU A 67 7.32 -0.62 -1.15
N ASN A 68 7.93 -1.21 -0.12
CA ASN A 68 9.38 -1.13 0.07
C ASN A 68 10.20 -1.78 -1.04
N LYS A 69 9.60 -2.65 -1.82
CA LYS A 69 10.30 -3.27 -2.96
C LYS A 69 10.41 -2.32 -4.14
N ILE A 70 9.66 -1.24 -4.14
CA ILE A 70 9.68 -0.27 -5.23
C ILE A 70 10.86 0.66 -5.02
N LYS A 71 11.66 0.84 -6.07
CA LYS A 71 12.83 1.70 -5.99
C LYS A 71 12.43 3.12 -5.63
N GLY A 72 13.12 3.70 -4.66
CA GLY A 72 12.87 5.06 -4.22
C GLY A 72 11.73 5.18 -3.22
N VAL A 73 11.16 4.08 -2.76
CA VAL A 73 10.06 4.08 -1.80
C VAL A 73 10.48 3.38 -0.52
N THR A 74 10.30 4.06 0.60
CA THR A 74 10.46 3.46 1.92
C THR A 74 9.10 3.51 2.61
N ALA A 75 8.62 2.37 3.09
CA ALA A 75 7.32 2.29 3.72
C ALA A 75 7.37 1.47 4.99
N SER A 76 6.65 1.90 6.00
CA SER A 76 6.54 1.18 7.26
C SER A 76 5.11 1.26 7.76
N TYR A 77 4.68 0.21 8.43
CA TYR A 77 3.34 0.13 8.98
C TYR A 77 3.40 0.21 10.49
N SER A 78 2.51 1.01 11.08
CA SER A 78 2.41 1.10 12.53
C SER A 78 0.96 1.25 12.95
N PHE A 79 0.65 0.77 14.16
CA PHE A 79 -0.62 1.03 14.81
C PHE A 79 -0.43 2.18 15.78
N GLU A 80 -1.24 3.22 15.65
CA GLU A 80 -1.24 4.29 16.63
C GLU A 80 -2.19 3.99 17.77
N ASN A 81 -3.24 3.20 17.51
CA ASN A 81 -4.20 2.80 18.52
C ASN A 81 -4.70 1.41 18.23
N GLU A 82 -4.21 0.44 19.02
CA GLU A 82 -4.61 -0.96 18.86
C GLU A 82 -6.09 -1.20 19.12
N GLU A 83 -6.67 -0.43 20.02
CA GLU A 83 -8.07 -0.60 20.38
C GLU A 83 -9.00 -0.20 19.24
N GLU A 84 -8.60 0.77 18.44
CA GLU A 84 -9.39 1.24 17.32
C GLU A 84 -8.98 0.60 16.01
N HIS A 85 -7.94 -0.23 16.02
CA HIS A 85 -7.39 -0.85 14.84
C HIS A 85 -6.96 0.17 13.78
N ASP A 86 -6.49 1.32 14.24
CA ASP A 86 -6.04 2.39 13.35
C ASP A 86 -4.58 2.20 13.00
N GLY A 87 -4.33 1.64 11.85
CA GLY A 87 -2.98 1.51 11.34
C GLY A 87 -2.69 2.55 10.26
N VAL A 88 -1.43 2.88 10.12
CA VAL A 88 -0.98 3.81 9.09
C VAL A 88 0.29 3.29 8.45
N ILE A 89 0.37 3.41 7.13
CA ILE A 89 1.60 3.17 6.39
C ILE A 89 2.23 4.52 6.13
N THR A 90 3.43 4.73 6.66
CA THR A 90 4.19 5.94 6.38
C THR A 90 5.09 5.67 5.19
N VAL A 91 4.90 6.43 4.13
CA VAL A 91 5.67 6.29 2.90
C VAL A 91 6.58 7.49 2.76
N VAL A 92 7.85 7.23 2.51
CA VAL A 92 8.83 8.27 2.24
C VAL A 92 9.43 8.01 0.87
N LEU A 93 9.33 9.01 0.00
CA LEU A 93 9.94 8.94 -1.34
C LEU A 93 11.38 9.43 -1.22
N THR A 94 12.31 8.52 -1.47
CA THR A 94 13.74 8.80 -1.27
C THR A 94 14.46 9.16 -2.55
N GLU A 95 13.77 9.08 -3.69
CA GLU A 95 14.32 9.49 -4.98
C GLU A 95 13.33 10.38 -5.69
N THR A 96 13.86 11.25 -6.55
CA THR A 96 13.01 12.12 -7.37
C THR A 96 12.21 11.26 -8.35
N ILE A 97 10.91 11.51 -8.36
CA ILE A 97 10.02 10.87 -9.32
C ILE A 97 9.91 11.82 -10.52
N GLU A 98 10.31 11.30 -11.65
CA GLU A 98 10.25 12.10 -12.88
C GLU A 98 9.10 11.68 -13.76
#